data_7a94cae6a83bc7ef1b853c752b04a368
#
_entry.id   7a94cae6a83bc7ef1b853c752b04a368
#
_cell.length_a   1.000
_cell.length_b   1.000
_cell.length_c   1.000
_cell.angle_alpha   90.00
_cell.angle_beta   90.00
_cell.angle_gamma   90.00
#
_symmetry.space_group_name_H-M   'P 1'
#
loop_
_entity.id
_entity.type
_entity.pdbx_description
1 polymer ?
#
loop_
_entity_poly.entity_id
_entity_poly.type
_entity_poly.pdbx_seq_one_letter_code
_entity_poly.pdbx_strand_id
1 'polypeptide(L)'
;MARPELILKTIERNPGIRFREIMDELGLKNGTVSHHLQKLEKQSVLRVERTPRVARFYPLSVKDDEIPIIKRLRQETPRRILRLLLDVDEVNFSEMFLRIKRSPGTTSRYVTELVDDGIVKDRFEKGKRFFSLPYKNTVNKLISKYHPDLMDRTIENYADVISSL
;
A
#
# COMPACT_ATOMS: atom_id res chain seq x y z
N MET A 1 -21.17 18.38 6.89
CA MET A 1 -20.34 17.42 7.65
C MET A 1 -19.17 18.17 8.29
N ALA A 2 -18.90 17.91 9.55
CA ALA A 2 -17.77 18.53 10.23
C ALA A 2 -16.43 18.06 9.67
N ARG A 3 -15.40 18.92 9.73
CA ARG A 3 -14.06 18.60 9.19
C ARG A 3 -13.42 17.33 9.78
N PRO A 4 -13.51 17.06 11.11
CA PRO A 4 -12.99 15.80 11.66
C PRO A 4 -13.67 14.56 11.08
N GLU A 5 -14.98 14.62 10.85
CA GLU A 5 -15.73 13.50 10.24
C GLU A 5 -15.32 13.26 8.78
N LEU A 6 -15.08 14.33 8.02
CA LEU A 6 -14.58 14.24 6.65
C LEU A 6 -13.21 13.58 6.60
N ILE A 7 -12.30 13.98 7.50
CA ILE A 7 -10.96 13.40 7.61
C ILE A 7 -11.06 11.91 7.95
N LEU A 8 -11.88 11.56 8.95
CA LEU A 8 -12.05 10.17 9.35
C LEU A 8 -12.63 9.30 8.23
N LYS A 9 -13.66 9.78 7.52
CA LYS A 9 -14.23 9.09 6.37
C LYS A 9 -13.22 8.91 5.22
N THR A 10 -12.38 9.90 4.99
CA THR A 10 -11.31 9.81 3.99
C THR A 10 -10.32 8.71 4.36
N ILE A 11 -9.95 8.61 5.63
CA ILE A 11 -9.07 7.54 6.14
C ILE A 11 -9.76 6.17 6.05
N GLU A 12 -11.04 6.07 6.37
CA GLU A 12 -11.81 4.82 6.28
C GLU A 12 -11.89 4.28 4.86
N ARG A 13 -12.04 5.15 3.87
CA ARG A 13 -12.06 4.78 2.45
C ARG A 13 -10.67 4.51 1.88
N ASN A 14 -9.63 5.15 2.44
CA ASN A 14 -8.25 5.09 1.97
C ASN A 14 -7.31 4.71 3.11
N PRO A 15 -7.40 3.51 3.69
CA PRO A 15 -6.50 3.12 4.78
C PRO A 15 -5.04 3.15 4.34
N GLY A 16 -4.18 3.65 5.21
CA GLY A 16 -2.77 3.87 4.90
C GLY A 16 -2.49 5.18 4.16
N ILE A 17 -3.51 6.04 4.01
CA ILE A 17 -3.37 7.37 3.41
C ILE A 17 -2.33 8.22 4.15
N ARG A 18 -1.57 9.00 3.40
CA ARG A 18 -0.56 9.91 3.96
C ARG A 18 -1.15 11.28 4.27
N PHE A 19 -0.51 12.00 5.16
CA PHE A 19 -0.92 13.34 5.56
C PHE A 19 -1.17 14.27 4.36
N ARG A 20 -0.23 14.30 3.42
CA ARG A 20 -0.33 15.15 2.23
C ARG A 20 -1.50 14.78 1.34
N GLU A 21 -1.77 13.49 1.19
CA GLU A 21 -2.91 13.01 0.39
C GLU A 21 -4.25 13.44 1.01
N ILE A 22 -4.35 13.45 2.35
CA ILE A 22 -5.54 13.97 3.05
C ILE A 22 -5.74 15.46 2.74
N MET A 23 -4.67 16.24 2.82
CA MET A 23 -4.72 17.66 2.47
C MET A 23 -5.21 17.88 1.04
N ASP A 24 -4.61 17.16 0.09
CA ASP A 24 -4.90 17.30 -1.33
C ASP A 24 -6.34 16.87 -1.65
N GLU A 25 -6.80 15.77 -1.08
CA GLU A 25 -8.15 15.25 -1.31
C GLU A 25 -9.24 16.16 -0.74
N LEU A 26 -9.01 16.74 0.43
CA LEU A 26 -10.01 17.57 1.11
C LEU A 26 -9.85 19.08 0.86
N GLY A 27 -8.77 19.49 0.20
CA GLY A 27 -8.48 20.90 -0.01
C GLY A 27 -8.24 21.68 1.29
N LEU A 28 -7.73 21.01 2.31
CA LEU A 28 -7.51 21.59 3.63
C LEU A 28 -6.04 21.99 3.83
N LYS A 29 -5.84 23.03 4.65
CA LYS A 29 -4.49 23.51 5.00
C LYS A 29 -3.83 22.60 6.02
N ASN A 30 -2.48 22.59 6.01
CA ASN A 30 -1.64 21.80 6.91
C ASN A 30 -2.08 21.93 8.39
N GLY A 31 -2.19 23.15 8.91
CA GLY A 31 -2.57 23.37 10.31
C GLY A 31 -3.93 22.79 10.67
N THR A 32 -4.89 22.88 9.76
CA THR A 32 -6.24 22.33 9.97
C THR A 32 -6.20 20.80 10.05
N VAL A 33 -5.54 20.16 9.08
CA VAL A 33 -5.42 18.69 9.04
C VAL A 33 -4.62 18.18 10.23
N SER A 34 -3.50 18.82 10.54
CA SER A 34 -2.66 18.47 11.69
C SER A 34 -3.41 18.54 13.02
N HIS A 35 -4.16 19.61 13.24
CA HIS A 35 -4.95 19.79 14.44
C HIS A 35 -6.00 18.68 14.63
N HIS A 36 -6.76 18.40 13.58
CA HIS A 36 -7.80 17.37 13.65
C HIS A 36 -7.23 15.95 13.76
N LEU A 37 -6.14 15.65 13.06
CA LEU A 37 -5.49 14.33 13.16
C LEU A 37 -4.93 14.08 14.56
N GLN A 38 -4.28 15.07 15.17
CA GLN A 38 -3.78 14.95 16.53
C GLN A 38 -4.92 14.69 17.53
N LYS A 39 -6.06 15.38 17.35
CA LYS A 39 -7.23 15.17 18.19
C LYS A 39 -7.83 13.78 18.02
N LEU A 40 -7.98 13.31 16.77
CA LEU A 40 -8.50 11.97 16.48
C LEU A 40 -7.56 10.86 17.00
N GLU A 41 -6.26 11.07 16.91
CA GLU A 41 -5.28 10.15 17.48
C GLU A 41 -5.36 10.09 19.02
N LYS A 42 -5.46 11.25 19.68
CA LYS A 42 -5.64 11.32 21.15
C LYS A 42 -6.94 10.66 21.62
N GLN A 43 -7.98 10.73 20.83
CA GLN A 43 -9.26 10.05 21.08
C GLN A 43 -9.24 8.57 20.76
N SER A 44 -8.12 8.04 20.26
CA SER A 44 -7.94 6.64 19.88
C SER A 44 -8.98 6.14 18.85
N VAL A 45 -9.43 7.01 17.95
CA VAL A 45 -10.38 6.66 16.88
C VAL A 45 -9.67 6.31 15.55
N LEU A 46 -8.36 6.46 15.49
CA LEU A 46 -7.54 6.04 14.37
C LEU A 46 -6.16 5.58 14.84
N ARG A 47 -5.46 4.86 13.96
CA ARG A 47 -4.07 4.45 14.16
C ARG A 47 -3.15 5.22 13.24
N VAL A 48 -1.94 5.48 13.71
CA VAL A 48 -0.89 6.13 12.93
C VAL A 48 0.36 5.26 12.92
N GLU A 49 0.82 4.90 11.73
CA GLU A 49 2.12 4.27 11.54
C GLU A 49 3.11 5.35 11.09
N ARG A 50 4.13 5.59 11.92
CA ARG A 50 5.16 6.58 11.63
C ARG A 50 6.48 5.91 11.26
N THR A 51 7.06 6.37 10.17
CA THR A 51 8.44 6.09 9.78
C THR A 51 9.21 7.41 9.73
N PRO A 52 10.56 7.41 9.64
CA PRO A 52 11.31 8.67 9.52
C PRO A 52 10.91 9.55 8.33
N ARG A 53 10.28 8.97 7.31
CA ARG A 53 9.94 9.67 6.07
C ARG A 53 8.46 10.00 5.91
N VAL A 54 7.56 9.21 6.51
CA VAL A 54 6.13 9.32 6.25
C VAL A 54 5.30 8.81 7.42
N ALA A 55 4.15 9.45 7.65
CA ALA A 55 3.10 8.95 8.53
C ALA A 55 1.92 8.44 7.68
N ARG A 56 1.40 7.27 8.02
CA ARG A 56 0.21 6.67 7.39
C ARG A 56 -0.88 6.48 8.43
N PHE A 57 -2.11 6.74 8.01
CA PHE A 57 -3.27 6.76 8.88
C PHE A 57 -4.21 5.61 8.53
N TYR A 58 -4.70 4.92 9.55
CA TYR A 58 -5.56 3.74 9.40
C TYR A 58 -6.78 3.86 10.32
N PRO A 59 -7.98 3.44 9.86
CA PRO A 59 -9.12 3.31 10.74
C PRO A 59 -8.91 2.14 11.70
N LEU A 60 -9.60 2.16 12.85
CA LEU A 60 -9.52 1.07 13.83
C LEU A 60 -10.06 -0.27 13.30
N SER A 61 -10.90 -0.25 12.27
CA SER A 61 -11.44 -1.46 11.63
C SER A 61 -10.40 -2.29 10.89
N VAL A 62 -9.24 -1.70 10.55
CA VAL A 62 -8.13 -2.42 9.93
C VAL A 62 -7.39 -3.22 11.00
N LYS A 63 -7.19 -4.51 10.76
CA LYS A 63 -6.46 -5.41 11.67
C LYS A 63 -4.95 -5.19 11.58
N ASP A 64 -4.24 -5.54 12.65
CA ASP A 64 -2.78 -5.35 12.71
C ASP A 64 -2.03 -6.12 11.60
N ASP A 65 -2.47 -7.32 11.27
CA ASP A 65 -1.89 -8.15 10.22
C ASP A 65 -2.21 -7.65 8.80
N GLU A 66 -3.24 -6.84 8.65
CA GLU A 66 -3.61 -6.21 7.37
C GLU A 66 -2.78 -4.97 7.05
N ILE A 67 -2.27 -4.26 8.06
CA ILE A 67 -1.52 -3.01 7.89
C ILE A 67 -0.31 -3.15 6.96
N PRO A 68 0.59 -4.14 7.13
CA PRO A 68 1.71 -4.32 6.22
C PRO A 68 1.29 -4.59 4.78
N ILE A 69 0.23 -5.37 4.58
CA ILE A 69 -0.30 -5.68 3.25
C ILE A 69 -0.87 -4.43 2.58
N ILE A 70 -1.69 -3.67 3.30
CA ILE A 70 -2.29 -2.41 2.79
C ILE A 70 -1.19 -1.43 2.37
N LYS A 71 -0.17 -1.25 3.21
CA LYS A 71 0.97 -0.38 2.92
C LYS A 71 1.66 -0.76 1.60
N ARG A 72 1.87 -2.06 1.37
CA ARG A 72 2.48 -2.55 0.13
C ARG A 72 1.56 -2.42 -1.08
N LEU A 73 0.26 -2.65 -0.90
CA LEU A 73 -0.72 -2.47 -1.97
C LEU A 73 -0.84 -1.01 -2.46
N ARG A 74 -0.49 -0.04 -1.63
CA ARG A 74 -0.46 1.37 -2.01
C ARG A 74 0.71 1.72 -2.93
N GLN A 75 1.73 0.89 -2.98
CA GLN A 75 2.91 1.06 -3.83
C GLN A 75 2.73 0.29 -5.14
N GLU A 76 3.03 0.90 -6.28
CA GLU A 76 2.73 0.31 -7.59
C GLU A 76 3.44 -1.03 -7.83
N THR A 77 4.76 -1.08 -7.62
CA THR A 77 5.52 -2.32 -7.90
C THR A 77 5.15 -3.47 -6.96
N PRO A 78 5.08 -3.30 -5.62
CA PRO A 78 4.55 -4.33 -4.74
C PRO A 78 3.14 -4.78 -5.12
N ARG A 79 2.25 -3.87 -5.48
CA ARG A 79 0.89 -4.19 -5.92
C ARG A 79 0.89 -5.07 -7.17
N ARG A 80 1.74 -4.78 -8.16
CA ARG A 80 1.90 -5.61 -9.36
C ARG A 80 2.39 -7.02 -9.03
N ILE A 81 3.36 -7.13 -8.12
CA ILE A 81 3.87 -8.43 -7.66
C ILE A 81 2.75 -9.22 -6.98
N LEU A 82 2.02 -8.61 -6.05
CA LEU A 82 0.95 -9.26 -5.32
C LEU A 82 -0.20 -9.70 -6.24
N ARG A 83 -0.56 -8.88 -7.23
CA ARG A 83 -1.56 -9.27 -8.24
C ARG A 83 -1.11 -10.45 -9.07
N LEU A 84 0.14 -10.47 -9.51
CA LEU A 84 0.70 -11.62 -10.23
C LEU A 84 0.60 -12.89 -9.38
N LEU A 85 0.99 -12.81 -8.11
CA LEU A 85 0.98 -13.96 -7.21
C LEU A 85 -0.42 -14.43 -6.81
N LEU A 86 -1.45 -13.60 -6.98
CA LEU A 86 -2.85 -14.04 -6.86
C LEU A 86 -3.25 -14.98 -8.00
N ASP A 87 -2.71 -14.77 -9.20
CA ASP A 87 -3.09 -15.49 -10.42
C ASP A 87 -2.29 -16.80 -10.63
N VAL A 88 -1.22 -17.00 -9.89
CA VAL A 88 -0.33 -18.17 -10.04
C VAL A 88 -0.12 -18.86 -8.70
N ASP A 89 0.19 -20.14 -8.71
CA ASP A 89 0.58 -20.86 -7.49
C ASP A 89 2.00 -20.48 -7.07
N GLU A 90 2.88 -20.33 -8.06
CA GLU A 90 4.28 -20.01 -7.87
C GLU A 90 4.88 -19.42 -9.14
N VAL A 91 5.86 -18.54 -9.01
CA VAL A 91 6.58 -17.95 -10.14
C VAL A 91 8.07 -17.80 -9.80
N ASN A 92 8.96 -18.05 -10.76
CA ASN A 92 10.38 -17.77 -10.58
C ASN A 92 10.71 -16.29 -10.80
N PHE A 93 11.87 -15.85 -10.31
CA PHE A 93 12.26 -14.45 -10.36
C PHE A 93 12.33 -13.89 -11.79
N SER A 94 12.90 -14.63 -12.73
CA SER A 94 13.04 -14.17 -14.13
C SER A 94 11.68 -13.93 -14.79
N GLU A 95 10.73 -14.83 -14.57
CA GLU A 95 9.37 -14.68 -15.07
C GLU A 95 8.65 -13.53 -14.38
N MET A 96 8.87 -13.34 -13.07
CA MET A 96 8.24 -12.28 -12.30
C MET A 96 8.55 -10.90 -12.88
N PHE A 97 9.83 -10.52 -13.02
CA PHE A 97 10.16 -9.18 -13.47
C PHE A 97 9.71 -8.90 -14.92
N LEU A 98 9.70 -9.93 -15.77
CA LEU A 98 9.18 -9.80 -17.14
C LEU A 98 7.66 -9.56 -17.14
N ARG A 99 6.90 -10.30 -16.34
CA ARG A 99 5.44 -10.20 -16.28
C ARG A 99 4.96 -8.91 -15.65
N ILE A 100 5.61 -8.42 -14.59
CA ILE A 100 5.24 -7.15 -13.98
C ILE A 100 5.80 -5.93 -14.73
N LYS A 101 6.65 -6.16 -15.74
CA LYS A 101 7.26 -5.10 -16.57
C LYS A 101 8.07 -4.10 -15.73
N ARG A 102 8.97 -4.62 -14.92
CA ARG A 102 9.92 -3.84 -14.12
C ARG A 102 11.33 -4.41 -14.31
N SER A 103 12.34 -3.58 -14.02
CA SER A 103 13.73 -4.03 -14.07
C SER A 103 14.00 -5.12 -13.03
N PRO A 104 15.00 -6.00 -13.27
CA PRO A 104 15.40 -7.00 -12.28
C PRO A 104 15.76 -6.36 -10.92
N GLY A 105 16.49 -5.26 -10.91
CA GLY A 105 16.89 -4.57 -9.68
C GLY A 105 15.71 -4.03 -8.88
N THR A 106 14.75 -3.39 -9.54
CA THR A 106 13.52 -2.89 -8.91
C THR A 106 12.69 -4.04 -8.35
N THR A 107 12.50 -5.09 -9.14
CA THR A 107 11.74 -6.28 -8.74
C THR A 107 12.39 -6.99 -7.55
N SER A 108 13.72 -7.18 -7.59
CA SER A 108 14.47 -7.80 -6.49
C SER A 108 14.30 -7.05 -5.18
N ARG A 109 14.42 -5.74 -5.22
CA ARG A 109 14.22 -4.90 -4.04
C ARG A 109 12.84 -5.10 -3.42
N TYR A 110 11.79 -4.93 -4.19
CA TYR A 110 10.43 -5.00 -3.67
C TYR A 110 9.97 -6.40 -3.29
N VAL A 111 10.35 -7.43 -4.05
CA VAL A 111 9.99 -8.80 -3.65
C VAL A 111 10.74 -9.22 -2.39
N THR A 112 11.97 -8.78 -2.19
CA THR A 112 12.71 -9.02 -0.95
C THR A 112 12.03 -8.33 0.24
N GLU A 113 11.59 -7.08 0.08
CA GLU A 113 10.82 -6.39 1.11
C GLU A 113 9.52 -7.12 1.46
N LEU A 114 8.81 -7.66 0.46
CA LEU A 114 7.59 -8.45 0.67
C LEU A 114 7.87 -9.78 1.40
N VAL A 115 9.00 -10.41 1.12
CA VAL A 115 9.44 -11.62 1.85
C VAL A 115 9.80 -11.27 3.29
N ASP A 116 10.55 -10.19 3.50
CA ASP A 116 10.93 -9.71 4.84
C ASP A 116 9.70 -9.33 5.69
N ASP A 117 8.67 -8.78 5.07
CA ASP A 117 7.38 -8.50 5.73
C ASP A 117 6.55 -9.76 6.03
N GLY A 118 6.95 -10.93 5.53
CA GLY A 118 6.21 -12.18 5.69
C GLY A 118 4.96 -12.29 4.79
N ILE A 119 4.78 -11.40 3.83
CA ILE A 119 3.63 -11.39 2.91
C ILE A 119 3.83 -12.39 1.77
N VAL A 120 5.04 -12.47 1.25
CA VAL A 120 5.45 -13.39 0.18
C VAL A 120 6.39 -14.44 0.74
N LYS A 121 6.24 -15.67 0.27
CA LYS A 121 7.10 -16.79 0.63
C LYS A 121 8.02 -17.10 -0.55
N ASP A 122 9.28 -17.41 -0.27
CA ASP A 122 10.25 -17.82 -1.26
C ASP A 122 10.83 -19.22 -0.98
N ARG A 123 11.30 -19.87 -2.01
CA ARG A 123 12.05 -21.13 -1.94
C ARG A 123 13.07 -21.21 -3.05
N PHE A 124 14.10 -22.01 -2.84
CA PHE A 124 15.12 -22.28 -3.85
C PHE A 124 15.02 -23.73 -4.33
N GLU A 125 15.11 -23.90 -5.63
CA GLU A 125 15.17 -25.21 -6.27
C GLU A 125 16.01 -25.14 -7.54
N LYS A 126 16.98 -26.04 -7.68
CA LYS A 126 17.84 -26.12 -8.86
C LYS A 126 18.45 -24.79 -9.31
N GLY A 127 18.93 -24.00 -8.34
CA GLY A 127 19.54 -22.70 -8.60
C GLY A 127 18.56 -21.57 -8.96
N LYS A 128 17.26 -21.81 -8.89
CA LYS A 128 16.22 -20.80 -9.13
C LYS A 128 15.48 -20.46 -7.85
N ARG A 129 15.10 -19.19 -7.73
CA ARG A 129 14.30 -18.69 -6.64
C ARG A 129 12.85 -18.55 -7.08
N PHE A 130 11.94 -19.16 -6.33
CA PHE A 130 10.50 -19.15 -6.60
C PHE A 130 9.75 -18.41 -5.50
N PHE A 131 8.67 -17.74 -5.87
CA PHE A 131 7.85 -16.94 -4.97
C PHE A 131 6.40 -17.37 -5.02
N SER A 132 5.74 -17.34 -3.88
CA SER A 132 4.32 -17.66 -3.73
C SER A 132 3.66 -16.76 -2.68
N LEU A 133 2.35 -16.68 -2.73
CA LEU A 133 1.53 -15.88 -1.83
C LEU A 133 0.77 -16.80 -0.86
N PRO A 134 1.21 -16.92 0.40
CA PRO A 134 0.57 -17.84 1.35
C PRO A 134 -0.82 -17.38 1.81
N TYR A 135 -1.08 -16.07 1.80
CA TYR A 135 -2.33 -15.48 2.29
C TYR A 135 -3.16 -14.87 1.15
N LYS A 136 -3.41 -15.66 0.10
CA LYS A 136 -4.15 -15.20 -1.09
C LYS A 136 -5.52 -14.62 -0.76
N ASN A 137 -6.28 -15.25 0.13
CA ASN A 137 -7.61 -14.79 0.49
C ASN A 137 -7.58 -13.41 1.16
N THR A 138 -6.64 -13.17 2.06
CA THR A 138 -6.48 -11.88 2.73
C THR A 138 -6.11 -10.79 1.75
N VAL A 139 -5.12 -11.03 0.89
CA VAL A 139 -4.69 -10.06 -0.12
C VAL A 139 -5.80 -9.76 -1.12
N ASN A 140 -6.49 -10.78 -1.61
CA ASN A 140 -7.60 -10.61 -2.55
C ASN A 140 -8.75 -9.81 -1.93
N LYS A 141 -9.10 -10.10 -0.69
CA LYS A 141 -10.13 -9.37 0.07
C LYS A 141 -9.77 -7.89 0.20
N LEU A 142 -8.52 -7.56 0.55
CA LEU A 142 -8.07 -6.18 0.72
C LEU A 142 -8.05 -5.42 -0.61
N ILE A 143 -7.60 -6.03 -1.70
CA ILE A 143 -7.66 -5.44 -3.03
C ILE A 143 -9.12 -5.17 -3.44
N SER A 144 -10.01 -6.13 -3.26
CA SER A 144 -11.42 -5.99 -3.62
C SER A 144 -12.13 -4.90 -2.80
N LYS A 145 -11.77 -4.76 -1.52
CA LYS A 145 -12.39 -3.78 -0.63
C LYS A 145 -11.93 -2.35 -0.89
N TYR A 146 -10.64 -2.15 -1.17
CA TYR A 146 -10.01 -0.83 -1.20
C TYR A 146 -9.50 -0.39 -2.57
N HIS A 147 -9.47 -1.27 -3.56
CA HIS A 147 -9.10 -0.89 -4.93
C HIS A 147 -10.24 -0.10 -5.61
N PRO A 148 -10.00 1.02 -6.31
CA PRO A 148 -8.72 1.66 -6.64
C PRO A 148 -8.15 2.60 -5.57
N ASP A 149 -8.80 2.71 -4.41
CA ASP A 149 -8.48 3.70 -3.38
C ASP A 149 -7.10 3.48 -2.72
N LEU A 150 -6.55 2.26 -2.83
CA LEU A 150 -5.19 1.94 -2.38
C LEU A 150 -4.08 2.47 -3.29
N MET A 151 -4.41 3.11 -4.39
CA MET A 151 -3.41 3.66 -5.31
C MET A 151 -2.72 4.88 -4.70
N ASP A 152 -1.39 4.90 -4.78
CA ASP A 152 -0.60 6.05 -4.34
C ASP A 152 -0.67 7.16 -5.40
N ARG A 153 -1.55 8.12 -5.19
CA ARG A 153 -1.85 9.21 -6.14
C ARG A 153 -0.62 10.04 -6.54
N THR A 154 0.38 10.11 -5.67
CA THR A 154 1.61 10.84 -5.97
C THR A 154 2.38 10.20 -7.13
N ILE A 155 2.36 8.87 -7.23
CA ILE A 155 3.02 8.13 -8.31
C ILE A 155 2.23 8.26 -9.61
N GLU A 156 0.90 8.26 -9.54
CA GLU A 156 0.05 8.44 -10.73
C GLU A 156 0.23 9.83 -11.35
N ASN A 157 0.32 10.87 -10.54
CA ASN A 157 0.60 12.22 -11.03
C ASN A 157 1.96 12.29 -11.75
N TYR A 158 2.97 11.57 -11.30
CA TYR A 158 4.25 11.48 -12.01
C TYR A 158 4.16 10.68 -13.31
N ALA A 159 3.42 9.59 -13.32
CA ALA A 159 3.22 8.79 -14.53
C ALA A 159 2.43 9.55 -15.60
N ASP A 160 1.41 10.31 -15.20
CA ASP A 160 0.62 11.15 -16.09
C ASP A 160 1.44 12.32 -16.67
N VAL A 161 2.30 12.94 -15.86
CA VAL A 161 3.21 13.99 -16.31
C VAL A 161 4.23 13.44 -17.32
N ILE A 162 4.77 12.25 -17.07
CA ILE A 162 5.72 11.60 -17.99
C ILE A 162 5.02 11.15 -19.27
N SER A 163 3.79 10.68 -19.19
CA SER A 163 3.00 10.25 -20.37
C SER A 163 2.53 11.40 -21.24
N SER A 164 2.45 12.62 -20.69
CA SER A 164 2.06 13.82 -21.40
C SER A 164 3.24 14.56 -22.04
N LEU A 165 4.44 14.12 -21.79
CA LEU A 165 5.68 14.61 -22.40
C LEU A 165 6.04 13.79 -23.65
#